data_51d03029cc5c009576e16d1597b3cb51
#
_entry.id   51d03029cc5c009576e16d1597b3cb51
#
_cell.length_a   1.000
_cell.length_b   1.000
_cell.length_c   1.000
_cell.angle_alpha   90.00
_cell.angle_beta   90.00
_cell.angle_gamma   90.00
#
_symmetry.space_group_name_H-M   'P 1'
#
loop_
_entity.id
_entity.type
_entity.pdbx_description
1 polymer ?
#
loop_
_entity_poly.entity_id
_entity_poly.type
_entity_poly.pdbx_seq_one_letter_code
_entity_poly.pdbx_strand_id
1 'polypeptide(L)'
;VIVEVDEGQHRGYAEQCECARISEIVGAIGGKSVAFVRYNPDTVRYGGTVHSVTAAERIDLLVETVKSELGRVSSRFEVRLIQLWYDAPMAEAKREMDITMLVAV
;
A
#
# COMPACT_ATOMS: atom_id res chain seq x y z
N VAL A 1 -2.90 10.51 -3.54
CA VAL A 1 -2.66 9.46 -2.53
C VAL A 1 -3.97 8.93 -2.01
N ILE A 2 -4.14 7.63 -2.02
CA ILE A 2 -5.30 6.95 -1.45
C ILE A 2 -4.81 6.09 -0.30
N VAL A 3 -5.35 6.32 0.89
CA VAL A 3 -5.02 5.55 2.08
C VAL A 3 -6.12 4.52 2.33
N GLU A 4 -5.73 3.29 2.50
CA GLU A 4 -6.65 2.18 2.76
C GLU A 4 -6.23 1.43 4.02
N VAL A 5 -7.21 1.13 4.88
CA VAL A 5 -7.02 0.21 6.00
C VAL A 5 -7.24 -1.19 5.47
N ASP A 6 -6.23 -2.04 5.59
CA ASP A 6 -6.22 -3.36 4.97
C ASP A 6 -6.25 -4.48 6.01
N GLU A 7 -7.43 -4.69 6.57
CA GLU A 7 -7.65 -5.80 7.49
C GLU A 7 -7.43 -7.14 6.78
N GLY A 8 -6.73 -8.05 7.43
CA GLY A 8 -6.39 -9.35 6.84
C GLY A 8 -5.38 -9.28 5.70
N GLN A 9 -4.80 -8.12 5.42
CA GLN A 9 -3.76 -7.93 4.40
C GLN A 9 -4.15 -8.45 3.01
N HIS A 10 -5.44 -8.40 2.66
CA HIS A 10 -6.01 -8.92 1.39
C HIS A 10 -5.77 -10.42 1.16
N ARG A 11 -5.57 -11.20 2.20
CA ARG A 11 -5.24 -12.63 2.07
C ARG A 11 -6.33 -13.46 1.38
N GLY A 12 -7.57 -13.05 1.45
CA GLY A 12 -8.68 -13.77 0.84
C GLY A 12 -9.07 -13.29 -0.54
N TYR A 13 -8.36 -12.31 -1.10
CA TYR A 13 -8.71 -11.71 -2.39
C TYR A 13 -7.89 -12.32 -3.52
N ALA A 14 -8.55 -12.60 -4.65
CA ALA A 14 -7.87 -12.98 -5.87
C ALA A 14 -7.10 -11.79 -6.44
N GLU A 15 -5.89 -12.01 -6.90
CA GLU A 15 -5.04 -10.98 -7.52
C GLU A 15 -5.75 -10.25 -8.67
N GLN A 16 -6.48 -10.99 -9.49
CA GLN A 16 -7.25 -10.42 -10.61
C GLN A 16 -8.32 -9.45 -10.16
N CYS A 17 -9.05 -9.76 -9.08
CA CYS A 17 -10.07 -8.88 -8.50
C CYS A 17 -9.43 -7.59 -7.97
N GLU A 18 -8.28 -7.71 -7.36
CA GLU A 18 -7.54 -6.57 -6.82
C GLU A 18 -7.06 -5.64 -7.93
N CYS A 19 -6.50 -6.18 -9.00
CA CYS A 19 -6.07 -5.40 -10.17
C CYS A 19 -7.24 -4.69 -10.84
N ALA A 20 -8.38 -5.37 -10.98
CA ALA A 20 -9.59 -4.78 -11.55
C ALA A 20 -10.09 -3.59 -10.71
N ARG A 21 -10.11 -3.73 -9.39
CA ARG A 21 -10.51 -2.68 -8.47
C ARG A 21 -9.60 -1.45 -8.56
N ILE A 22 -8.31 -1.68 -8.57
CA ILE A 22 -7.32 -0.59 -8.71
C ILE A 22 -7.49 0.11 -10.06
N SER A 23 -7.67 -0.64 -11.14
CA SER A 23 -7.88 -0.08 -12.49
C SER A 23 -9.14 0.78 -12.55
N GLU A 24 -10.24 0.35 -11.91
CA GLU A 24 -11.46 1.13 -11.83
C GLU A 24 -11.25 2.45 -11.09
N ILE A 25 -10.54 2.43 -9.98
CA ILE A 25 -10.24 3.63 -9.21
C ILE A 25 -9.38 4.60 -10.04
N VAL A 26 -8.33 4.09 -10.67
CA VAL A 26 -7.44 4.91 -11.51
C VAL A 26 -8.22 5.57 -12.65
N GLY A 27 -9.10 4.82 -13.31
CA GLY A 27 -9.98 5.36 -14.34
C GLY A 27 -10.92 6.44 -13.82
N ALA A 28 -11.50 6.24 -12.64
CA ALA A 28 -12.43 7.18 -12.01
C ALA A 28 -11.77 8.51 -11.65
N ILE A 29 -10.48 8.53 -11.33
CA ILE A 29 -9.74 9.76 -11.04
C ILE A 29 -9.13 10.41 -12.29
N GLY A 30 -9.49 9.94 -13.49
CA GLY A 30 -9.07 10.53 -14.75
C GLY A 30 -7.70 10.05 -15.25
N GLY A 31 -7.24 8.89 -14.83
CA GLY A 31 -5.97 8.32 -15.28
C GLY A 31 -4.74 9.07 -14.78
N LYS A 32 -4.85 9.75 -13.66
CA LYS A 32 -3.72 10.44 -13.02
C LYS A 32 -2.88 9.47 -12.22
N SER A 33 -1.59 9.79 -12.06
CA SER A 33 -0.71 9.05 -11.19
C SER A 33 -1.24 9.02 -9.75
N VAL A 34 -1.14 7.88 -9.11
CA VAL A 34 -1.66 7.66 -7.77
C VAL A 34 -0.78 6.72 -6.98
N ALA A 35 -0.69 6.96 -5.68
CA ALA A 35 -0.09 6.03 -4.73
C ALA A 35 -1.19 5.50 -3.81
N PHE A 36 -1.30 4.19 -3.75
CA PHE A 36 -2.15 3.49 -2.78
C PHE A 36 -1.28 3.15 -1.57
N VAL A 37 -1.61 3.73 -0.44
CA VAL A 37 -0.94 3.44 0.82
C VAL A 37 -1.87 2.54 1.63
N ARG A 38 -1.49 1.28 1.77
CA ARG A 38 -2.25 0.28 2.50
C ARG A 38 -1.63 0.04 3.86
N TYR A 39 -2.45 0.12 4.86
CA TYR A 39 -2.06 0.04 6.25
C TYR A 39 -2.66 -1.21 6.88
N ASN A 40 -1.80 -2.07 7.42
CA ASN A 40 -2.24 -3.23 8.18
C ASN A 40 -2.52 -2.81 9.64
N PRO A 41 -3.78 -2.90 10.12
CA PRO A 41 -4.11 -2.60 11.52
C PRO A 41 -3.90 -3.80 12.44
N ASP A 42 -3.69 -4.98 11.87
CA ASP A 42 -3.64 -6.23 12.60
C ASP A 42 -2.25 -6.55 13.13
N THR A 43 -2.13 -7.67 13.80
CA THR A 43 -0.86 -8.19 14.31
C THR A 43 0.12 -8.42 13.17
N VAL A 44 1.36 -7.98 13.36
CA VAL A 44 2.44 -8.15 12.38
C VAL A 44 3.18 -9.46 12.69
N ARG A 45 3.36 -10.29 11.67
CA ARG A 45 4.05 -11.59 11.80
C ARG A 45 5.11 -11.74 10.73
N TYR A 46 6.33 -12.04 11.15
CA TYR A 46 7.38 -12.43 10.21
C TYR A 46 8.42 -13.28 10.94
N GLY A 47 9.14 -14.13 10.19
CA GLY A 47 10.14 -15.02 10.75
C GLY A 47 9.57 -16.00 11.79
N GLY A 48 8.29 -16.36 11.68
CA GLY A 48 7.62 -17.24 12.64
C GLY A 48 7.30 -16.60 13.99
N THR A 49 7.49 -15.28 14.12
CA THR A 49 7.33 -14.53 15.36
C THR A 49 6.28 -13.45 15.20
N VAL A 50 5.49 -13.22 16.24
CA VAL A 50 4.56 -12.10 16.35
C VAL A 50 5.33 -10.89 16.86
N HIS A 51 5.21 -9.77 16.14
CA HIS A 51 5.87 -8.52 16.51
C HIS A 51 4.86 -7.50 17.03
N SER A 52 5.18 -6.95 18.19
CA SER A 52 4.36 -5.93 18.82
C SER A 52 4.74 -4.56 18.25
N VAL A 53 3.79 -3.91 17.60
CA VAL A 53 3.97 -2.57 17.04
C VAL A 53 2.91 -1.67 17.63
N THR A 54 3.32 -0.56 18.23
CA THR A 54 2.38 0.38 18.87
C THR A 54 1.58 1.15 17.84
N ALA A 55 0.40 1.64 18.22
CA ALA A 55 -0.42 2.49 17.35
C ALA A 55 0.33 3.77 16.95
N ALA A 56 1.12 4.33 17.87
CA ALA A 56 1.93 5.51 17.58
C ALA A 56 2.96 5.26 16.49
N GLU A 57 3.69 4.14 16.57
CA GLU A 57 4.68 3.75 15.55
C GLU A 57 4.02 3.56 14.18
N ARG A 58 2.85 2.93 14.15
CA ARG A 58 2.12 2.70 12.90
C ARG A 58 1.66 4.01 12.26
N ILE A 59 1.12 4.91 13.05
CA ILE A 59 0.63 6.20 12.57
C ILE A 59 1.79 7.09 12.12
N ASP A 60 2.89 7.11 12.84
CA ASP A 60 4.07 7.89 12.47
C ASP A 60 4.58 7.49 11.08
N LEU A 61 4.69 6.20 10.82
CA LEU A 61 5.10 5.72 9.50
C LEU A 61 4.07 6.04 8.42
N LEU A 62 2.79 5.92 8.73
CA LEU A 62 1.70 6.26 7.80
C LEU A 62 1.78 7.74 7.41
N VAL A 63 1.89 8.63 8.37
CA VAL A 63 1.97 10.08 8.14
C VAL A 63 3.21 10.42 7.32
N GLU A 64 4.36 9.87 7.68
CA GLU A 64 5.62 10.06 6.94
C GLU A 64 5.49 9.61 5.50
N THR A 65 4.90 8.43 5.27
CA THR A 65 4.70 7.87 3.94
C THR A 65 3.77 8.74 3.11
N VAL A 66 2.65 9.17 3.66
CA VAL A 66 1.70 10.04 2.95
C VAL A 66 2.36 11.36 2.58
N LYS A 67 3.09 11.99 3.48
CA LYS A 67 3.82 13.24 3.21
C LYS A 67 4.84 13.05 2.09
N SER A 68 5.59 11.97 2.12
CA SER A 68 6.58 11.64 1.08
C SER A 68 5.91 11.48 -0.28
N GLU A 69 4.80 10.76 -0.35
CA GLU A 69 4.08 10.53 -1.61
C GLU A 69 3.42 11.81 -2.14
N LEU A 70 2.90 12.66 -1.27
CA LEU A 70 2.34 13.96 -1.69
C LEU A 70 3.37 14.89 -2.28
N GLY A 71 4.63 14.80 -1.83
CA GLY A 71 5.74 15.58 -2.36
C GLY A 71 6.41 14.97 -3.58
N ARG A 72 6.01 13.77 -3.98
CA ARG A 72 6.63 13.06 -5.10
C ARG A 72 6.18 13.64 -6.43
N VAL A 73 7.15 13.91 -7.29
CA VAL A 73 6.90 14.36 -8.67
C VAL A 73 7.39 13.29 -9.62
N SER A 74 6.54 12.91 -10.58
CA SER A 74 6.91 11.97 -11.63
C SER A 74 6.62 12.59 -12.99
N SER A 75 7.54 12.42 -13.94
CA SER A 75 7.39 12.87 -15.32
C SER A 75 6.53 11.93 -16.16
N ARG A 76 6.15 10.79 -15.64
CA ARG A 76 5.36 9.77 -16.33
C ARG A 76 4.21 9.32 -15.44
N PHE A 77 3.20 8.69 -16.06
CA PHE A 77 2.12 8.03 -15.34
C PHE A 77 2.68 6.89 -14.49
N GLU A 78 2.37 6.90 -13.21
CA GLU A 78 2.76 5.86 -12.26
C GLU A 78 1.60 5.49 -11.35
N VAL A 79 1.45 4.19 -11.12
CA VAL A 79 0.60 3.66 -10.05
C VAL A 79 1.50 2.91 -9.08
N ARG A 80 1.51 3.33 -7.83
CA ARG A 80 2.36 2.76 -6.78
C ARG A 80 1.50 2.16 -5.70
N LEU A 81 1.94 1.03 -5.16
CA LEU A 81 1.33 0.38 -4.02
C LEU A 81 2.36 0.32 -2.90
N ILE A 82 2.00 0.87 -1.76
CA ILE A 82 2.87 0.90 -0.58
C ILE A 82 2.14 0.18 0.55
N GLN A 83 2.75 -0.87 1.05
CA GLN A 83 2.21 -1.68 2.14
C GLN A 83 2.94 -1.34 3.42
N LEU A 84 2.20 -0.98 4.46
CA LEU A 84 2.75 -0.64 5.76
C LEU A 84 2.38 -1.71 6.78
N TRP A 85 3.38 -2.20 7.48
CA TRP A 85 3.24 -3.17 8.59
C TRP A 85 2.66 -4.52 8.15
N TYR A 86 2.87 -4.91 6.90
CA TYR A 86 2.48 -6.22 6.42
C TYR A 86 3.44 -7.29 6.94
N ASP A 87 2.95 -8.53 6.99
CA ASP A 87 3.79 -9.67 7.31
C ASP A 87 4.92 -9.74 6.28
N ALA A 88 6.15 -9.88 6.77
CA ALA A 88 7.32 -9.92 5.91
C ALA A 88 8.30 -10.97 6.39
N PRO A 89 9.14 -11.52 5.51
CA PRO A 89 10.20 -12.45 5.94
C PRO A 89 11.27 -11.75 6.77
N MET A 90 11.37 -10.43 6.67
CA MET A 90 12.30 -9.59 7.43
C MET A 90 11.55 -8.38 7.99
N ALA A 91 12.17 -7.70 8.94
CA ALA A 91 11.58 -6.56 9.65
C ALA A 91 11.44 -5.32 8.75
N GLU A 92 10.67 -5.41 7.70
CA GLU A 92 10.37 -4.29 6.81
C GLU A 92 9.01 -3.71 7.16
N ALA A 93 9.00 -2.54 7.78
CA ALA A 93 7.77 -1.84 8.10
C ALA A 93 7.09 -1.26 6.85
N LYS A 94 7.83 -1.04 5.79
CA LYS A 94 7.36 -0.39 4.56
C LYS A 94 7.84 -1.17 3.33
N ARG A 95 6.91 -1.46 2.44
CA ARG A 95 7.20 -2.16 1.19
C ARG A 95 6.58 -1.39 0.03
N GLU A 96 7.40 -0.96 -0.91
CA GLU A 96 6.98 -0.16 -2.07
C GLU A 96 7.04 -0.97 -3.34
N MET A 97 5.99 -0.83 -4.17
CA MET A 97 5.90 -1.51 -5.46
C MET A 97 5.37 -0.55 -6.53
N ASP A 98 5.96 -0.62 -7.72
CA ASP A 98 5.40 0.03 -8.90
C ASP A 98 4.51 -0.99 -9.61
N ILE A 99 3.22 -0.72 -9.67
CA ILE A 99 2.23 -1.62 -10.27
C ILE A 99 1.63 -1.05 -11.56
N THR A 100 2.26 -0.05 -12.13
CA THR A 100 1.76 0.62 -13.34
C THR A 100 1.44 -0.35 -14.46
N MET A 101 2.29 -1.35 -14.66
CA MET A 101 2.12 -2.34 -15.72
C MET A 101 0.96 -3.33 -15.49
N LEU A 102 0.46 -3.39 -14.27
CA LEU A 102 -0.66 -4.27 -13.90
C LEU A 102 -2.02 -3.57 -14.00
N VAL A 103 -2.00 -2.27 -14.24
CA VAL A 103 -3.20 -1.43 -14.25
C VAL A 103 -3.62 -1.16 -15.70
N ALA A 104 -4.85 -1.55 -16.04
CA ALA A 104 -5.45 -1.21 -17.31
C ALA A 104 -6.10 0.17 -17.21
N VAL A 105 -5.66 1.08 -18.05
CA VAL A 105 -6.16 2.48 -18.06
C VAL A 105 -6.81 2.80 -19.38
#